data_cb52947e8a2a3540c40609a9daf715b7
#
_entry.id   cb52947e8a2a3540c40609a9daf715b7
#
_cell.length_a   1.000
_cell.length_b   1.000
_cell.length_c   1.000
_cell.angle_alpha   90.00
_cell.angle_beta   90.00
_cell.angle_gamma   90.00
#
_symmetry.space_group_name_H-M   'P 1'
#
loop_
_entity.id
_entity.type
_entity.pdbx_description
1 polymer ?
#
loop_
_entity_poly.entity_id
_entity_poly.type
_entity_poly.pdbx_seq_one_letter_code
_entity_poly.pdbx_strand_id
1 'polypeptide(L)' 'SDVRVTTFEDGTRVYVNYSFEDYVTTNGVNVPAKDYVVVRGKN' A
#
# COMPACT_ATOMS: atom_id res chain seq x y z
N SER A 1 -5.70 -8.92 8.04
CA SER A 1 -5.03 -8.83 6.74
C SER A 1 -3.54 -8.65 6.91
N ASP A 2 -2.78 -9.17 5.97
CA ASP A 2 -1.32 -9.05 5.99
C ASP A 2 -0.84 -7.81 5.26
N VAL A 3 -1.73 -6.90 4.93
CA VAL A 3 -1.38 -5.65 4.27
C VAL A 3 -1.54 -4.51 5.28
N ARG A 4 -0.51 -3.70 5.40
CA ARG A 4 -0.51 -2.55 6.30
C ARG A 4 -0.46 -1.27 5.48
N VAL A 5 -1.12 -0.24 5.97
CA VAL A 5 -1.15 1.06 5.31
C VAL A 5 -0.77 2.13 6.31
N THR A 6 0.19 2.96 5.95
CA THR A 6 0.57 4.14 6.74
C THR A 6 0.24 5.37 5.92
N THR A 7 -0.47 6.31 6.52
CA THR A 7 -0.84 7.55 5.85
C THR A 7 -0.10 8.71 6.52
N PHE A 8 0.51 9.55 5.70
CA PHE A 8 1.25 10.71 6.16
C PHE A 8 0.41 11.98 5.98
N GLU A 9 0.86 13.07 6.57
CA GLU A 9 0.10 14.33 6.61
C GLU A 9 -0.24 14.87 5.22
N ASP A 10 0.66 14.68 4.27
CA ASP A 10 0.46 15.18 2.90
C ASP A 10 -0.41 14.25 2.07
N GLY A 11 -0.97 13.20 2.66
CA GLY A 11 -1.79 12.24 1.96
C GLY A 11 -1.02 11.08 1.35
N THR A 12 0.30 11.09 1.43
CA THR A 12 1.12 9.98 0.97
C THR A 12 0.77 8.73 1.76
N ARG A 13 0.64 7.61 1.07
CA ARG A 13 0.35 6.32 1.71
C ARG A 13 1.40 5.31 1.32
N VAL A 14 1.84 4.54 2.31
CA VAL A 14 2.76 3.44 2.10
C VAL A 14 2.00 2.15 2.41
N TYR A 15 1.91 1.29 1.43
CA TYR A 15 1.27 -0.02 1.55
C TYR A 15 2.36 -1.07 1.64
N VAL A 16 2.28 -1.94 2.62
CA VAL A 16 3.25 -3.03 2.78
C VAL A 16 2.49 -4.33 2.81
N ASN A 17 2.87 -5.25 1.95
CA ASN A 17 2.24 -6.56 1.87
C ASN A 17 3.21 -7.62 2.40
N TYR A 18 2.87 -8.19 3.56
CA TYR A 18 3.69 -9.21 4.22
C TYR A 18 3.34 -10.63 3.77
N SER A 19 2.32 -10.77 2.93
CA SER A 19 1.87 -12.09 2.52
C SER A 19 2.62 -12.59 1.30
N PHE A 20 2.37 -13.84 0.95
CA PHE A 20 2.96 -14.46 -0.25
C PHE A 20 2.10 -14.26 -1.49
N GLU A 21 1.00 -13.50 -1.38
CA GLU A 21 0.08 -13.26 -2.50
C GLU A 21 -0.03 -11.77 -2.77
N ASP A 22 -0.18 -11.42 -4.03
CA ASP A 22 -0.42 -10.04 -4.41
C ASP A 22 -1.77 -9.59 -3.86
N TYR A 23 -1.88 -8.31 -3.57
CA TYR A 23 -3.10 -7.74 -3.04
C TYR A 23 -3.49 -6.49 -3.81
N VAL A 24 -4.76 -6.38 -4.16
CA VAL A 24 -5.29 -5.17 -4.80
C VAL A 24 -6.26 -4.52 -3.83
N THR A 25 -6.00 -3.26 -3.51
CA THR A 25 -6.87 -2.52 -2.58
C THR A 25 -8.19 -2.19 -3.25
N THR A 26 -9.18 -1.76 -2.44
CA THR A 26 -10.50 -1.40 -2.98
C THR A 26 -10.43 -0.23 -3.94
N ASN A 27 -9.43 0.65 -3.79
CA ASN A 27 -9.24 1.77 -4.71
C ASN A 27 -8.21 1.49 -5.81
N GLY A 28 -7.88 0.21 -6.01
CA GLY A 28 -7.13 -0.20 -7.20
C GLY A 28 -5.62 -0.19 -7.10
N VAL A 29 -5.07 -0.03 -5.90
CA VAL A 29 -3.61 -0.08 -5.74
C VAL A 29 -3.19 -1.54 -5.67
N ASN A 30 -2.27 -1.94 -6.56
CA ASN A 30 -1.73 -3.30 -6.57
C ASN A 30 -0.47 -3.33 -5.71
N VAL A 31 -0.50 -4.15 -4.65
CA VAL A 31 0.63 -4.29 -3.73
C VAL A 31 1.16 -5.71 -3.87
N PRO A 32 2.30 -5.89 -4.54
CA PRO A 32 2.82 -7.24 -4.77
C PRO A 32 3.20 -7.94 -3.47
N ALA A 33 3.22 -9.26 -3.53
CA ALA A 33 3.60 -10.11 -2.41
C ALA A 33 4.98 -9.73 -1.89
N LYS A 34 5.11 -9.66 -0.56
CA LYS A 34 6.40 -9.39 0.10
C LYS A 34 7.06 -8.10 -0.37
N ASP A 35 6.24 -7.09 -0.70
CA ASP A 35 6.74 -5.84 -1.27
C ASP A 35 5.94 -4.67 -0.71
N TYR A 36 6.27 -3.49 -1.16
CA TYR A 36 5.58 -2.28 -0.73
C TYR A 36 5.34 -1.37 -1.93
N VAL A 37 4.40 -0.46 -1.77
CA VAL A 37 4.07 0.55 -2.79
C VAL A 37 3.86 1.88 -2.10
N VAL A 38 4.43 2.94 -2.65
CA VAL A 38 4.25 4.29 -2.16
C VAL A 38 3.34 5.03 -3.12
N VAL A 39 2.23 5.54 -2.61
CA VAL A 39 1.32 6.38 -3.38
C VAL A 39 1.45 7.78 -2.84
N ARG A 40 2.01 8.69 -3.65
CA ARG A 40 2.28 10.05 -3.24
C ARG A 40 1.00 10.83 -3.01
N GLY A 41 1.01 11.65 -1.97
CA GLY A 41 -0.06 12.58 -1.72
C GLY A 41 -0.06 13.73 -2.72
N LYS A 42 -0.98 14.65 -2.51
CA LYS A 42 -1.20 15.72 -3.48
C LYS A 42 -0.15 16.82 -3.42
N ASN A 43 0.56 16.92 -2.35
CA ASN A 43 1.53 18.01 -2.21
C ASN A 43 2.93 17.49 -2.29
#